data_da3d9de835c1fbcefddb6547e6d2aa1d
#
_entry.id   da3d9de835c1fbcefddb6547e6d2aa1d
#
_cell.length_a   1.000
_cell.length_b   1.000
_cell.length_c   1.000
_cell.angle_alpha   90.00
_cell.angle_beta   90.00
_cell.angle_gamma   90.00
#
_symmetry.space_group_name_H-M   'P 1'
#
loop_
_entity.id
_entity.type
_entity.pdbx_description
1 polymer ?
#
loop_
_entity_poly.entity_id
_entity_poly.type
_entity_poly.pdbx_seq_one_letter_code
_entity_poly.pdbx_strand_id
1 'polypeptide(L)'
;MTADDLIRNAKLFIGKPYVWGGESDAEGGYDCSGFLYALLKKSGYNALRLTASGFSKLGEKIPKNKMKSGDFLFFGDPVRHCAIYIGSGWMIESRGNSSNTKNNPGKGVCISEVSRRSDLTIVRRYWTESESVHYKENSEYVTRVDHLHVRFSPMGIIKEYNQLTSDGMKHAYSDGCLKSGTSMTCKEVQKRDGATWLRIPSGWVCAKTAKGEIYID
;
A
#
# COMPACT_ATOMS: atom_id res chain seq x y z
N MET A 1 -5.70 3.49 -0.65
CA MET A 1 -4.30 3.47 -0.16
C MET A 1 -4.18 2.41 0.91
N THR A 2 -3.29 1.44 0.72
CA THR A 2 -3.07 0.31 1.65
C THR A 2 -1.80 0.52 2.47
N ALA A 3 -1.62 -0.27 3.54
CA ALA A 3 -0.37 -0.29 4.32
C ALA A 3 0.84 -0.66 3.46
N ASP A 4 0.68 -1.65 2.58
CA ASP A 4 1.75 -2.11 1.69
C ASP A 4 2.19 -1.03 0.69
N ASP A 5 1.24 -0.24 0.16
CA ASP A 5 1.55 0.91 -0.71
C ASP A 5 2.38 1.96 0.03
N LEU A 6 1.97 2.29 1.25
CA LEU A 6 2.70 3.24 2.09
C LEU A 6 4.13 2.76 2.37
N ILE A 7 4.30 1.51 2.79
CA ILE A 7 5.63 0.95 3.11
C ILE A 7 6.51 0.88 1.86
N ARG A 8 5.97 0.41 0.73
CA ARG A 8 6.68 0.36 -0.54
C ARG A 8 7.15 1.74 -0.96
N ASN A 9 6.26 2.74 -0.90
CA ASN A 9 6.59 4.12 -1.25
C ASN A 9 7.57 4.75 -0.25
N ALA A 10 7.45 4.48 1.07
CA ALA A 10 8.37 4.98 2.08
C ALA A 10 9.81 4.51 1.84
N LYS A 11 9.99 3.26 1.42
CA LYS A 11 11.31 2.70 1.10
C LYS A 11 12.03 3.43 -0.04
N LEU A 12 11.29 4.07 -0.96
CA LEU A 12 11.88 4.87 -2.06
C LEU A 12 12.53 6.17 -1.59
N PHE A 13 12.25 6.60 -0.36
CA PHE A 13 12.85 7.79 0.22
C PHE A 13 14.12 7.49 1.04
N ILE A 14 14.41 6.22 1.33
CA ILE A 14 15.59 5.85 2.14
C ILE A 14 16.86 6.41 1.48
N GLY A 15 17.69 7.07 2.30
CA GLY A 15 18.91 7.75 1.87
C GLY A 15 18.72 9.20 1.43
N LYS A 16 17.48 9.69 1.29
CA LYS A 16 17.22 11.11 1.01
C LYS A 16 17.65 11.96 2.21
N PRO A 17 18.33 13.12 1.98
CA PRO A 17 18.85 13.96 3.06
C PRO A 17 17.74 14.56 3.94
N TYR A 18 18.10 14.94 5.16
CA TYR A 18 17.26 15.81 6.00
C TYR A 18 17.59 17.26 5.76
N VAL A 19 16.58 18.05 5.43
CA VAL A 19 16.63 19.51 5.39
C VAL A 19 15.47 20.04 6.21
N TRP A 20 15.73 20.95 7.14
CA TRP A 20 14.69 21.56 7.97
C TRP A 20 13.67 22.31 7.10
N GLY A 21 12.38 21.97 7.25
CA GLY A 21 11.29 22.50 6.42
C GLY A 21 11.16 21.88 5.04
N GLY A 22 12.12 21.06 4.61
CA GLY A 22 12.14 20.46 3.29
C GLY A 22 11.07 19.36 3.11
N GLU A 23 10.53 19.27 1.89
CA GLU A 23 9.48 18.32 1.51
C GLU A 23 9.67 17.72 0.10
N SER A 24 10.82 18.04 -0.53
CA SER A 24 11.10 17.62 -1.91
C SER A 24 12.61 17.51 -2.19
N ASP A 25 12.94 16.79 -3.27
CA ASP A 25 14.31 16.73 -3.78
C ASP A 25 14.81 18.11 -4.26
N ALA A 26 13.91 18.96 -4.76
CA ALA A 26 14.25 20.32 -5.20
C ALA A 26 14.74 21.20 -4.05
N GLU A 27 14.22 21.00 -2.84
CA GLU A 27 14.64 21.68 -1.62
C GLU A 27 15.88 21.05 -0.98
N GLY A 28 16.35 19.94 -1.55
CA GLY A 28 17.54 19.22 -1.13
C GLY A 28 17.28 18.13 -0.10
N GLY A 29 16.03 17.88 0.29
CA GLY A 29 15.68 16.82 1.22
C GLY A 29 14.36 17.02 1.95
N TYR A 30 14.18 16.26 3.02
CA TYR A 30 12.89 16.14 3.72
C TYR A 30 13.09 16.26 5.23
N ASP A 31 12.34 17.16 5.90
CA ASP A 31 12.19 17.03 7.35
C ASP A 31 11.25 15.86 7.71
N CYS A 32 11.03 15.59 9.00
CA CYS A 32 10.19 14.46 9.41
C CYS A 32 8.75 14.58 8.88
N SER A 33 8.16 15.75 8.92
CA SER A 33 6.79 16.01 8.45
C SER A 33 6.71 16.19 6.94
N GLY A 34 7.78 16.70 6.31
CA GLY A 34 7.90 16.77 4.85
C GLY A 34 8.03 15.39 4.21
N PHE A 35 8.78 14.49 4.82
CA PHE A 35 8.80 13.08 4.43
C PHE A 35 7.41 12.45 4.51
N LEU A 36 6.69 12.68 5.61
CA LEU A 36 5.33 12.16 5.78
C LEU A 36 4.37 12.72 4.71
N TYR A 37 4.44 14.03 4.45
CA TYR A 37 3.66 14.69 3.42
C TYR A 37 3.93 14.11 2.02
N ALA A 38 5.20 14.04 1.63
CA ALA A 38 5.61 13.51 0.33
C ALA A 38 5.22 12.04 0.15
N LEU A 39 5.35 11.24 1.22
CA LEU A 39 4.91 9.85 1.25
C LEU A 39 3.41 9.71 1.02
N LEU A 40 2.60 10.48 1.74
CA LEU A 40 1.14 10.48 1.59
C LEU A 40 0.73 10.86 0.17
N LYS A 41 1.29 11.95 -0.38
CA LYS A 41 1.03 12.35 -1.78
C LYS A 41 1.42 11.27 -2.78
N LYS A 42 2.61 10.69 -2.65
CA LYS A 42 3.09 9.60 -3.52
C LYS A 42 2.19 8.36 -3.45
N SER A 43 1.51 8.17 -2.32
CA SER A 43 0.60 7.05 -2.09
C SER A 43 -0.86 7.36 -2.47
N GLY A 44 -1.12 8.50 -3.13
CA GLY A 44 -2.44 8.90 -3.60
C GLY A 44 -3.35 9.52 -2.55
N TYR A 45 -2.81 9.89 -1.38
CA TYR A 45 -3.58 10.61 -0.36
C TYR A 45 -3.51 12.12 -0.61
N ASN A 46 -4.67 12.79 -0.62
CA ASN A 46 -4.74 14.25 -0.78
C ASN A 46 -4.37 14.94 0.54
N ALA A 47 -3.08 15.05 0.81
CA ALA A 47 -2.55 15.68 2.02
C ALA A 47 -2.28 17.17 1.82
N LEU A 48 -2.55 17.97 2.86
CA LEU A 48 -1.98 19.31 3.01
C LEU A 48 -0.63 19.22 3.71
N ARG A 49 0.26 20.18 3.43
CA ARG A 49 1.53 20.29 4.15
C ARG A 49 1.28 20.76 5.59
N LEU A 50 1.52 19.87 6.53
CA LEU A 50 1.35 20.12 7.97
C LEU A 50 2.65 19.82 8.73
N THR A 51 2.76 20.32 9.96
CA THR A 51 3.79 19.90 10.91
C THR A 51 3.48 18.49 11.44
N ALA A 52 4.43 17.85 12.11
CA ALA A 52 4.20 16.58 12.80
C ALA A 52 3.01 16.67 13.78
N SER A 53 2.89 17.75 14.52
CA SER A 53 1.74 18.01 15.41
C SER A 53 0.42 18.15 14.63
N GLY A 54 0.44 18.78 13.45
CA GLY A 54 -0.75 18.87 12.59
C GLY A 54 -1.20 17.49 12.10
N PHE A 55 -0.28 16.69 11.56
CA PHE A 55 -0.58 15.33 11.13
C PHE A 55 -1.06 14.43 12.27
N SER A 56 -0.53 14.57 13.48
CA SER A 56 -0.97 13.75 14.62
C SER A 56 -2.44 13.90 15.01
N LYS A 57 -3.12 14.92 14.49
CA LYS A 57 -4.57 15.17 14.72
C LYS A 57 -5.48 14.51 13.70
N LEU A 58 -4.92 14.03 12.58
CA LEU A 58 -5.66 13.43 11.46
C LEU A 58 -5.60 11.90 11.50
N GLY A 59 -6.45 11.26 10.70
CA GLY A 59 -6.54 9.80 10.62
C GLY A 59 -7.15 9.16 11.87
N GLU A 60 -7.29 7.85 11.84
CA GLU A 60 -7.81 7.06 12.95
C GLU A 60 -6.79 6.97 14.08
N LYS A 61 -7.21 7.22 15.33
CA LYS A 61 -6.36 7.04 16.52
C LYS A 61 -6.25 5.56 16.87
N ILE A 62 -5.04 5.04 16.89
CA ILE A 62 -4.77 3.63 17.17
C ILE A 62 -4.12 3.49 18.54
N PRO A 63 -4.61 2.58 19.40
CA PRO A 63 -3.90 2.20 20.63
C PRO A 63 -2.51 1.66 20.30
N LYS A 64 -1.49 2.03 21.08
CA LYS A 64 -0.08 1.62 20.81
C LYS A 64 0.10 0.09 20.72
N ASN A 65 -0.65 -0.68 21.51
CA ASN A 65 -0.62 -2.15 21.49
C ASN A 65 -1.37 -2.78 20.29
N LYS A 66 -2.08 -1.97 19.48
CA LYS A 66 -2.77 -2.38 18.23
C LYS A 66 -2.12 -1.81 16.98
N MET A 67 -0.92 -1.29 17.11
CA MET A 67 -0.13 -0.74 16.02
C MET A 67 0.16 -1.81 14.96
N LYS A 68 -0.07 -1.48 13.69
CA LYS A 68 0.20 -2.33 12.52
C LYS A 68 1.16 -1.63 11.56
N SER A 69 1.84 -2.40 10.74
CA SER A 69 2.66 -1.87 9.64
C SER A 69 1.86 -0.89 8.79
N GLY A 70 2.47 0.25 8.42
CA GLY A 70 1.81 1.35 7.70
C GLY A 70 1.21 2.43 8.62
N ASP A 71 1.14 2.21 9.94
CA ASP A 71 0.69 3.23 10.89
C ASP A 71 1.76 4.32 11.07
N PHE A 72 1.32 5.55 11.29
CA PHE A 72 2.20 6.68 11.56
C PHE A 72 2.40 6.88 13.05
N LEU A 73 3.65 7.03 13.43
CA LEU A 73 4.10 7.22 14.80
C LEU A 73 4.41 8.68 15.05
N PHE A 74 3.95 9.23 16.17
CA PHE A 74 4.19 10.62 16.57
C PHE A 74 4.82 10.67 17.95
N PHE A 75 5.87 11.48 18.07
CA PHE A 75 6.76 11.49 19.22
C PHE A 75 6.84 12.87 19.86
N GLY A 76 6.93 12.87 21.18
CA GLY A 76 7.02 14.06 22.03
C GLY A 76 5.67 14.54 22.54
N ASP A 77 5.72 15.32 23.61
CA ASP A 77 4.60 16.08 24.16
C ASP A 77 5.11 17.49 24.52
N PRO A 78 4.79 18.52 23.72
CA PRO A 78 4.02 18.47 22.46
C PRO A 78 4.72 17.67 21.34
N VAL A 79 3.92 17.15 20.38
CA VAL A 79 4.43 16.35 19.24
C VAL A 79 5.38 17.20 18.38
N ARG A 80 6.59 16.66 18.12
CA ARG A 80 7.65 17.33 17.36
C ARG A 80 8.35 16.44 16.33
N HIS A 81 7.99 15.16 16.26
CA HIS A 81 8.58 14.23 15.29
C HIS A 81 7.53 13.19 14.83
N CYS A 82 7.74 12.65 13.62
CA CYS A 82 6.90 11.58 13.08
C CYS A 82 7.70 10.59 12.24
N ALA A 83 7.17 9.38 12.13
CA ALA A 83 7.72 8.26 11.38
C ALA A 83 6.59 7.36 10.85
N ILE A 84 6.90 6.42 9.96
CA ILE A 84 6.01 5.33 9.57
C ILE A 84 6.50 4.00 10.15
N TYR A 85 5.61 3.27 10.80
CA TYR A 85 5.89 1.94 11.34
C TYR A 85 5.90 0.89 10.23
N ILE A 86 6.93 0.06 10.17
CA ILE A 86 7.07 -0.97 9.14
C ILE A 86 6.99 -2.40 9.70
N GLY A 87 6.59 -2.54 10.98
CA GLY A 87 6.45 -3.84 11.63
C GLY A 87 7.66 -4.24 12.45
N SER A 88 7.47 -5.25 13.31
CA SER A 88 8.55 -5.89 14.12
C SER A 88 9.43 -4.92 14.91
N GLY A 89 8.86 -3.82 15.39
CA GLY A 89 9.59 -2.80 16.15
C GLY A 89 10.40 -1.81 15.30
N TRP A 90 10.27 -1.82 13.98
CA TRP A 90 11.00 -0.94 13.06
C TRP A 90 10.14 0.17 12.47
N MET A 91 10.76 1.29 12.15
CA MET A 91 10.14 2.44 11.49
C MET A 91 11.05 3.03 10.42
N ILE A 92 10.46 3.78 9.48
CA ILE A 92 11.19 4.69 8.59
C ILE A 92 10.90 6.11 9.04
N GLU A 93 11.94 6.90 9.25
CA GLU A 93 11.88 8.26 9.72
C GLU A 93 12.87 9.15 8.97
N SER A 94 12.63 10.45 8.87
CA SER A 94 13.66 11.41 8.44
C SER A 94 14.31 12.06 9.65
N ARG A 95 15.64 11.91 9.80
CA ARG A 95 16.43 12.29 10.99
C ARG A 95 17.31 13.49 10.73
N GLY A 96 17.12 14.48 11.55
CA GLY A 96 17.92 15.70 11.57
C GLY A 96 17.41 16.67 12.64
N ASN A 97 17.79 17.93 12.54
CA ASN A 97 17.38 18.99 13.43
C ASN A 97 17.25 20.34 12.70
N SER A 98 16.86 21.38 13.40
CA SER A 98 16.62 22.72 12.84
C SER A 98 17.85 23.44 12.27
N SER A 99 19.06 22.93 12.51
CA SER A 99 20.29 23.47 11.92
C SER A 99 20.64 22.87 10.56
N ASN A 100 19.92 21.83 10.14
CA ASN A 100 20.21 21.17 8.87
C ASN A 100 19.60 21.92 7.68
N THR A 101 20.46 22.26 6.73
CA THR A 101 20.14 22.99 5.50
C THR A 101 20.52 22.16 4.27
N LYS A 102 20.17 22.65 3.07
CA LYS A 102 20.56 22.00 1.81
C LYS A 102 22.09 21.83 1.67
N ASN A 103 22.86 22.78 2.18
CA ASN A 103 24.34 22.74 2.13
C ASN A 103 24.97 21.98 3.31
N ASN A 104 24.20 21.72 4.37
CA ASN A 104 24.63 20.94 5.54
C ASN A 104 23.48 20.04 5.99
N PRO A 105 23.13 19.01 5.22
CA PRO A 105 21.98 18.16 5.50
C PRO A 105 22.22 17.27 6.72
N GLY A 106 21.13 16.87 7.36
CA GLY A 106 21.14 15.84 8.40
C GLY A 106 21.14 14.43 7.82
N LYS A 107 21.07 13.43 8.70
CA LYS A 107 21.10 12.01 8.32
C LYS A 107 20.04 11.64 7.27
N GLY A 108 18.85 12.25 7.35
CA GLY A 108 17.76 12.01 6.40
C GLY A 108 16.97 10.75 6.66
N VAL A 109 16.33 10.27 5.58
CA VAL A 109 15.39 9.16 5.65
C VAL A 109 16.13 7.85 5.85
N CYS A 110 15.82 7.16 6.94
CA CYS A 110 16.49 5.92 7.33
C CYS A 110 15.56 4.98 8.09
N ILE A 111 15.94 3.70 8.16
CA ILE A 111 15.31 2.72 9.02
C ILE A 111 15.91 2.83 10.43
N SER A 112 15.05 2.80 11.44
CA SER A 112 15.41 2.87 12.86
C SER A 112 14.51 1.96 13.68
N GLU A 113 15.00 1.51 14.83
CA GLU A 113 14.14 0.86 15.82
C GLU A 113 13.23 1.88 16.51
N VAL A 114 11.98 1.52 16.76
CA VAL A 114 11.04 2.35 17.54
C VAL A 114 11.54 2.54 18.97
N SER A 115 12.18 1.52 19.53
CA SER A 115 12.76 1.50 20.88
C SER A 115 13.84 2.56 21.16
N ARG A 116 14.44 3.13 20.08
CA ARG A 116 15.37 4.27 20.20
C ARG A 116 14.71 5.51 20.78
N ARG A 117 13.38 5.55 20.80
CA ARG A 117 12.59 6.67 21.30
C ARG A 117 11.63 6.18 22.37
N SER A 118 11.77 6.74 23.56
CA SER A 118 10.87 6.49 24.70
C SER A 118 9.63 7.42 24.70
N ASP A 119 9.60 8.43 23.82
CA ASP A 119 8.61 9.49 23.79
C ASP A 119 7.51 9.30 22.71
N LEU A 120 7.21 8.06 22.31
CA LEU A 120 6.07 7.76 21.45
C LEU A 120 4.76 8.12 22.18
N THR A 121 3.99 9.07 21.66
CA THR A 121 2.75 9.54 22.28
C THR A 121 1.49 9.12 21.52
N ILE A 122 1.50 9.26 20.20
CA ILE A 122 0.33 9.06 19.36
C ILE A 122 0.66 8.11 18.21
N VAL A 123 -0.30 7.23 17.88
CA VAL A 123 -0.29 6.41 16.67
C VAL A 123 -1.54 6.75 15.84
N ARG A 124 -1.37 6.94 14.56
CA ARG A 124 -2.46 7.24 13.62
C ARG A 124 -2.43 6.31 12.43
N ARG A 125 -3.61 5.89 11.96
CA ARG A 125 -3.80 5.14 10.73
C ARG A 125 -4.46 6.01 9.67
N TYR A 126 -3.81 6.11 8.51
CA TYR A 126 -4.28 6.88 7.36
C TYR A 126 -4.71 5.98 6.20
N TRP A 127 -4.41 4.70 6.31
CA TRP A 127 -4.76 3.68 5.34
C TRP A 127 -6.01 2.91 5.79
N THR A 128 -6.73 2.37 4.83
CA THR A 128 -7.81 1.43 5.09
C THR A 128 -7.30 0.02 4.89
N GLU A 129 -7.71 -0.91 5.70
CA GLU A 129 -7.53 -2.32 5.35
C GLU A 129 -8.22 -2.50 4.00
N SER A 130 -7.50 -2.97 2.97
CA SER A 130 -8.19 -3.47 1.79
C SER A 130 -9.17 -4.51 2.32
N GLU A 131 -10.45 -4.40 1.94
CA GLU A 131 -11.41 -5.46 2.25
C GLU A 131 -10.71 -6.78 1.95
N SER A 132 -10.50 -7.59 2.96
CA SER A 132 -9.88 -8.89 2.78
C SER A 132 -10.94 -9.76 2.15
N VAL A 133 -11.07 -9.69 0.83
CA VAL A 133 -11.90 -10.65 0.11
C VAL A 133 -11.28 -12.02 0.38
N HIS A 134 -11.96 -12.80 1.19
CA HIS A 134 -11.57 -14.17 1.48
C HIS A 134 -12.21 -15.06 0.41
N TYR A 135 -11.45 -15.33 -0.65
CA TYR A 135 -11.90 -16.22 -1.69
C TYR A 135 -12.01 -17.66 -1.14
N LYS A 136 -13.18 -18.28 -1.42
CA LYS A 136 -13.48 -19.66 -1.03
C LYS A 136 -13.88 -20.46 -2.26
N GLU A 137 -13.52 -21.72 -2.27
CA GLU A 137 -13.99 -22.66 -3.28
C GLU A 137 -15.52 -22.83 -3.21
N ASN A 138 -16.13 -23.05 -4.36
CA ASN A 138 -17.57 -23.20 -4.56
C ASN A 138 -18.41 -21.97 -4.17
N SER A 139 -17.78 -20.79 -4.09
CA SER A 139 -18.45 -19.50 -3.92
C SER A 139 -18.51 -18.76 -5.26
N GLU A 140 -19.51 -17.90 -5.41
CA GLU A 140 -19.67 -17.04 -6.58
C GLU A 140 -19.00 -15.70 -6.33
N TYR A 141 -18.41 -15.15 -7.38
CA TYR A 141 -17.70 -13.89 -7.40
C TYR A 141 -17.98 -13.14 -8.69
N VAL A 142 -17.80 -11.83 -8.68
CA VAL A 142 -18.04 -10.95 -9.83
C VAL A 142 -16.78 -10.18 -10.20
N THR A 143 -16.51 -10.04 -11.51
CA THR A 143 -15.40 -9.21 -11.98
C THR A 143 -15.68 -7.73 -11.76
N ARG A 144 -14.73 -7.02 -11.15
CA ARG A 144 -14.77 -5.55 -10.99
C ARG A 144 -14.11 -4.80 -12.15
N VAL A 145 -13.22 -5.46 -12.87
CA VAL A 145 -12.42 -4.86 -13.94
C VAL A 145 -12.86 -5.37 -15.30
N ASP A 146 -12.69 -4.54 -16.30
CA ASP A 146 -12.83 -4.94 -17.69
C ASP A 146 -11.56 -5.63 -18.21
N HIS A 147 -11.68 -6.41 -19.28
CA HIS A 147 -10.58 -7.13 -19.90
C HIS A 147 -9.78 -8.02 -18.93
N LEU A 148 -10.48 -8.75 -18.03
CA LEU A 148 -9.84 -9.69 -17.13
C LEU A 148 -9.37 -10.93 -17.90
N HIS A 149 -8.06 -11.13 -17.99
CA HIS A 149 -7.46 -12.27 -18.68
C HIS A 149 -7.76 -13.60 -18.02
N VAL A 150 -8.19 -14.58 -18.83
CA VAL A 150 -8.27 -16.00 -18.45
C VAL A 150 -6.98 -16.70 -18.89
N ARG A 151 -6.41 -17.55 -18.03
CA ARG A 151 -5.13 -18.22 -18.24
C ARG A 151 -5.26 -19.74 -18.08
N PHE A 152 -4.30 -20.49 -18.64
CA PHE A 152 -4.21 -21.94 -18.46
C PHE A 152 -3.77 -22.34 -17.05
N SER A 153 -2.95 -21.52 -16.42
CA SER A 153 -2.47 -21.67 -15.04
C SER A 153 -2.23 -20.30 -14.40
N PRO A 154 -2.12 -20.19 -13.06
CA PRO A 154 -1.68 -18.95 -12.42
C PRO A 154 -0.38 -18.45 -13.05
N MET A 155 -0.35 -17.17 -13.48
CA MET A 155 0.76 -16.56 -14.22
C MET A 155 1.12 -17.21 -15.57
N GLY A 156 0.38 -18.22 -16.02
CA GLY A 156 0.61 -18.90 -17.29
C GLY A 156 0.12 -18.13 -18.52
N ILE A 157 0.14 -18.80 -19.66
CA ILE A 157 -0.28 -18.26 -20.95
C ILE A 157 -1.75 -17.84 -20.90
N ILE A 158 -2.08 -16.70 -21.48
CA ILE A 158 -3.44 -16.20 -21.64
C ILE A 158 -4.17 -17.09 -22.67
N LYS A 159 -5.43 -17.39 -22.39
CA LYS A 159 -6.31 -18.10 -23.31
C LYS A 159 -6.90 -17.15 -24.33
N GLU A 160 -7.05 -17.64 -25.56
CA GLU A 160 -7.84 -16.99 -26.60
C GLU A 160 -9.33 -17.26 -26.40
N TYR A 161 -10.20 -16.49 -27.06
CA TYR A 161 -11.65 -16.60 -26.96
C TYR A 161 -12.17 -18.03 -27.17
N ASN A 162 -11.71 -18.72 -28.21
CA ASN A 162 -12.12 -20.09 -28.56
C ASN A 162 -11.64 -21.18 -27.60
N GLN A 163 -10.77 -20.82 -26.63
CA GLN A 163 -10.24 -21.70 -25.58
C GLN A 163 -10.99 -21.58 -24.25
N LEU A 164 -12.00 -20.70 -24.21
CA LEU A 164 -12.90 -20.57 -23.07
C LEU A 164 -14.01 -21.61 -23.15
N THR A 165 -14.72 -21.86 -22.05
CA THR A 165 -15.96 -22.62 -22.07
C THR A 165 -17.03 -21.87 -22.86
N SER A 166 -18.05 -22.60 -23.36
CA SER A 166 -19.18 -21.98 -24.08
C SER A 166 -19.88 -20.89 -23.26
N ASP A 167 -19.94 -21.05 -21.94
CA ASP A 167 -20.48 -20.03 -21.05
C ASP A 167 -19.50 -18.86 -20.88
N GLY A 168 -18.22 -19.13 -20.69
CA GLY A 168 -17.19 -18.09 -20.62
C GLY A 168 -17.16 -17.20 -21.88
N MET A 169 -17.35 -17.76 -23.07
CA MET A 169 -17.42 -17.01 -24.31
C MET A 169 -18.56 -15.98 -24.34
N LYS A 170 -19.72 -16.26 -23.73
CA LYS A 170 -20.85 -15.31 -23.65
C LYS A 170 -20.49 -14.05 -22.86
N HIS A 171 -19.60 -14.17 -21.92
CA HIS A 171 -19.19 -13.10 -21.00
C HIS A 171 -17.82 -12.50 -21.32
N ALA A 172 -17.21 -12.90 -22.43
CA ALA A 172 -15.91 -12.41 -22.87
C ALA A 172 -16.00 -11.45 -24.08
N TYR A 173 -14.94 -10.69 -24.28
CA TYR A 173 -14.65 -9.99 -25.51
C TYR A 173 -14.03 -10.94 -26.54
N SER A 174 -13.90 -10.48 -27.79
CA SER A 174 -13.31 -11.27 -28.88
C SER A 174 -11.84 -11.64 -28.67
N ASP A 175 -11.14 -10.96 -27.76
CA ASP A 175 -9.77 -11.25 -27.32
C ASP A 175 -9.68 -12.30 -26.21
N GLY A 176 -10.83 -12.85 -25.76
CA GLY A 176 -10.90 -13.84 -24.67
C GLY A 176 -10.86 -13.26 -23.26
N CYS A 177 -10.82 -11.93 -23.10
CA CYS A 177 -10.89 -11.30 -21.79
C CYS A 177 -12.32 -11.20 -21.27
N LEU A 178 -12.56 -11.48 -19.99
CA LEU A 178 -13.88 -11.35 -19.37
C LEU A 178 -14.26 -9.88 -19.19
N LYS A 179 -15.56 -9.62 -19.36
CA LYS A 179 -16.17 -8.29 -19.14
C LYS A 179 -16.34 -8.01 -17.66
N SER A 180 -16.31 -6.74 -17.27
CA SER A 180 -16.73 -6.32 -15.93
C SER A 180 -18.17 -6.76 -15.64
N GLY A 181 -18.48 -7.15 -14.39
CA GLY A 181 -19.78 -7.67 -13.99
C GLY A 181 -20.00 -9.14 -14.32
N THR A 182 -19.00 -9.86 -14.85
CA THR A 182 -19.13 -11.31 -15.10
C THR A 182 -19.15 -12.06 -13.78
N SER A 183 -20.26 -12.79 -13.51
CA SER A 183 -20.35 -13.72 -12.37
C SER A 183 -19.63 -15.04 -12.71
N MET A 184 -18.95 -15.60 -11.71
CA MET A 184 -18.17 -16.83 -11.87
C MET A 184 -18.11 -17.64 -10.58
N THR A 185 -18.19 -18.97 -10.69
CA THR A 185 -17.97 -19.86 -9.56
C THR A 185 -16.48 -20.17 -9.41
N CYS A 186 -15.91 -19.89 -8.25
CA CYS A 186 -14.56 -20.30 -7.90
C CYS A 186 -14.49 -21.80 -7.64
N LYS A 187 -13.62 -22.52 -8.35
CA LYS A 187 -13.39 -23.97 -8.18
C LYS A 187 -12.14 -24.27 -7.35
N GLU A 188 -11.20 -23.33 -7.28
CA GLU A 188 -9.94 -23.46 -6.54
C GLU A 188 -9.37 -22.08 -6.28
N VAL A 189 -8.72 -21.90 -5.13
CA VAL A 189 -7.99 -20.67 -4.78
C VAL A 189 -6.51 -20.98 -4.64
N GLN A 190 -5.67 -20.22 -5.34
CA GLN A 190 -4.22 -20.38 -5.27
C GLN A 190 -3.55 -19.04 -5.00
N LYS A 191 -2.57 -19.02 -4.07
CA LYS A 191 -1.69 -17.86 -3.86
C LYS A 191 -0.35 -18.14 -4.51
N ARG A 192 0.10 -17.26 -5.41
CA ARG A 192 1.37 -17.38 -6.09
C ARG A 192 2.00 -16.01 -6.30
N ASP A 193 3.26 -15.87 -5.90
CA ASP A 193 4.06 -14.62 -6.03
C ASP A 193 3.34 -13.37 -5.50
N GLY A 194 2.66 -13.51 -4.35
CA GLY A 194 1.92 -12.45 -3.69
C GLY A 194 0.54 -12.14 -4.28
N ALA A 195 0.18 -12.72 -5.43
CA ALA A 195 -1.13 -12.60 -6.04
C ALA A 195 -2.06 -13.74 -5.62
N THR A 196 -3.38 -13.48 -5.64
CA THR A 196 -4.42 -14.51 -5.44
C THR A 196 -5.09 -14.81 -6.77
N TRP A 197 -5.15 -16.08 -7.10
CA TRP A 197 -5.70 -16.63 -8.34
C TRP A 197 -6.90 -17.50 -8.04
N LEU A 198 -7.95 -17.38 -8.84
CA LEU A 198 -9.13 -18.24 -8.79
C LEU A 198 -9.19 -19.11 -10.05
N ARG A 199 -9.40 -20.39 -9.84
CA ARG A 199 -9.78 -21.30 -10.92
C ARG A 199 -11.28 -21.19 -11.13
N ILE A 200 -11.68 -20.84 -12.34
CA ILE A 200 -13.07 -20.81 -12.80
C ILE A 200 -13.26 -21.87 -13.91
N PRO A 201 -14.46 -22.20 -14.34
CA PRO A 201 -14.67 -23.21 -15.40
C PRO A 201 -13.84 -22.95 -16.68
N SER A 202 -13.65 -21.68 -17.05
CA SER A 202 -12.87 -21.30 -18.24
C SER A 202 -11.35 -21.32 -18.05
N GLY A 203 -10.83 -21.36 -16.82
CA GLY A 203 -9.39 -21.34 -16.53
C GLY A 203 -9.05 -20.59 -15.26
N TRP A 204 -7.90 -19.94 -15.21
CA TRP A 204 -7.42 -19.16 -14.07
C TRP A 204 -7.52 -17.68 -14.31
N VAL A 205 -8.01 -16.95 -13.32
CA VAL A 205 -8.10 -15.47 -13.34
C VAL A 205 -7.39 -14.89 -12.11
N CYS A 206 -6.76 -13.73 -12.26
CA CYS A 206 -6.18 -13.02 -11.13
C CYS A 206 -7.29 -12.29 -10.37
N ALA A 207 -7.52 -12.67 -9.13
CA ALA A 207 -8.54 -12.04 -8.29
C ALA A 207 -7.99 -10.86 -7.50
N LYS A 208 -6.74 -11.00 -7.02
CA LYS A 208 -6.02 -9.93 -6.32
C LYS A 208 -4.56 -9.94 -6.76
N THR A 209 -4.05 -8.80 -7.19
CA THR A 209 -2.65 -8.68 -7.62
C THR A 209 -1.71 -8.70 -6.41
N ALA A 210 -0.42 -8.96 -6.67
CA ALA A 210 0.63 -8.83 -5.65
C ALA A 210 0.73 -7.40 -5.06
N LYS A 211 0.22 -6.40 -5.78
CA LYS A 211 0.14 -5.01 -5.32
C LYS A 211 -1.09 -4.72 -4.46
N GLY A 212 -1.98 -5.70 -4.27
CA GLY A 212 -3.19 -5.59 -3.48
C GLY A 212 -4.43 -5.09 -4.23
N GLU A 213 -4.34 -4.87 -5.55
CA GLU A 213 -5.49 -4.48 -6.39
C GLU A 213 -6.47 -5.65 -6.48
N ILE A 214 -7.75 -5.41 -6.21
CA ILE A 214 -8.83 -6.41 -6.26
C ILE A 214 -9.53 -6.32 -7.60
N TYR A 215 -9.53 -7.40 -8.35
CA TYR A 215 -10.16 -7.52 -9.66
C TYR A 215 -11.49 -8.29 -9.61
N ILE A 216 -11.71 -9.05 -8.54
CA ILE A 216 -12.87 -9.92 -8.34
C ILE A 216 -13.31 -9.81 -6.88
N ASP A 217 -14.63 -9.74 -6.62
CA ASP A 217 -15.27 -9.70 -5.30
C ASP A 217 -16.56 -10.54 -5.22
#